data_710e829db59e6474838f707ad6912938
#
_entry.id   710e829db59e6474838f707ad6912938
#
_cell.length_a   1.000
_cell.length_b   1.000
_cell.length_c   1.000
_cell.angle_alpha   90.00
_cell.angle_beta   90.00
_cell.angle_gamma   90.00
#
_symmetry.space_group_name_H-M   'P 1'
#
loop_
_entity.id
_entity.type
_entity.pdbx_description
1 polymer ?
#
loop_
_entity_poly.entity_id
_entity_poly.type
_entity_poly.pdbx_seq_one_letter_code
_entity_poly.pdbx_strand_id
1 'polypeptide(L)'
;MSIDNVISIIISIIGSSLITLILSTLIFQPMQEKNKYIFDEKKRVYESIIVFAQIVLFPEEAKFSLGVDRYNIQELSDNENRKNAVNNLKMAIPKVRLISKDNVLVEELEKFIQQKDEKQFNILVARLRKDLYR
;
A
#
# COMPACT_ATOMS: atom_id res chain seq x y z
N MET A 1 -26.47 -44.37 -19.56
CA MET A 1 -26.78 -43.37 -18.54
C MET A 1 -28.27 -43.26 -18.34
N SER A 2 -28.77 -43.37 -17.13
CA SER A 2 -30.21 -43.25 -16.90
C SER A 2 -30.66 -41.81 -16.95
N ILE A 3 -31.96 -41.59 -17.22
CA ILE A 3 -32.55 -40.25 -17.25
C ILE A 3 -32.39 -39.57 -15.88
N ASP A 4 -32.55 -40.34 -14.79
CA ASP A 4 -32.39 -39.82 -13.42
C ASP A 4 -30.99 -39.27 -13.18
N ASN A 5 -29.95 -39.92 -13.70
CA ASN A 5 -28.58 -39.45 -13.58
C ASN A 5 -28.35 -38.16 -14.38
N VAL A 6 -28.96 -38.08 -15.56
CA VAL A 6 -28.87 -36.86 -16.39
C VAL A 6 -29.57 -35.69 -15.68
N ILE A 7 -30.76 -35.90 -15.13
CA ILE A 7 -31.49 -34.87 -14.39
C ILE A 7 -30.70 -34.43 -13.16
N SER A 8 -30.12 -35.38 -12.42
CA SER A 8 -29.27 -35.08 -11.25
C SER A 8 -28.07 -34.21 -11.61
N ILE A 9 -27.41 -34.51 -12.72
CA ILE A 9 -26.26 -33.70 -13.23
C ILE A 9 -26.70 -32.28 -13.58
N ILE A 10 -27.82 -32.15 -14.30
CA ILE A 10 -28.36 -30.84 -14.69
C ILE A 10 -28.71 -30.00 -13.44
N ILE A 11 -29.37 -30.59 -12.47
CA ILE A 11 -29.73 -29.91 -11.22
C ILE A 11 -28.47 -29.48 -10.46
N SER A 12 -27.46 -30.32 -10.42
CA SER A 12 -26.18 -30.01 -9.76
C SER A 12 -25.47 -28.83 -10.43
N ILE A 13 -25.46 -28.78 -11.78
CA ILE A 13 -24.83 -27.68 -12.54
C ILE A 13 -25.58 -26.36 -12.27
N ILE A 14 -26.91 -26.37 -12.33
CA ILE A 14 -27.73 -25.18 -12.06
C ILE A 14 -27.55 -24.72 -10.63
N GLY A 15 -27.59 -25.63 -9.68
CA GLY A 15 -27.39 -25.32 -8.25
C GLY A 15 -26.00 -24.72 -7.98
N SER A 16 -24.95 -25.28 -8.58
CA SER A 16 -23.60 -24.75 -8.46
C SER A 16 -23.47 -23.36 -9.05
N SER A 17 -24.10 -23.09 -10.20
CA SER A 17 -24.09 -21.79 -10.84
C SER A 17 -24.79 -20.73 -9.98
N LEU A 18 -25.93 -21.07 -9.38
CA LEU A 18 -26.64 -20.17 -8.48
C LEU A 18 -25.85 -19.89 -7.22
N ILE A 19 -25.24 -20.90 -6.61
CA ILE A 19 -24.38 -20.73 -5.42
C ILE A 19 -23.19 -19.85 -5.75
N THR A 20 -22.52 -20.07 -6.88
CA THR A 20 -21.40 -19.25 -7.33
C THR A 20 -21.82 -17.81 -7.55
N LEU A 21 -22.99 -17.57 -8.16
CA LEU A 21 -23.51 -16.22 -8.38
C LEU A 21 -23.80 -15.52 -7.06
N ILE A 22 -24.44 -16.20 -6.12
CA ILE A 22 -24.76 -15.64 -4.79
C ILE A 22 -23.47 -15.32 -4.04
N LEU A 23 -22.50 -16.23 -4.02
CA LEU A 23 -21.21 -16.02 -3.37
C LEU A 23 -20.45 -14.84 -4.01
N SER A 24 -20.43 -14.75 -5.35
CA SER A 24 -19.82 -13.63 -6.05
C SER A 24 -20.46 -12.30 -5.65
N THR A 25 -21.78 -12.25 -5.61
CA THR A 25 -22.52 -11.00 -5.35
C THR A 25 -22.44 -10.58 -3.88
N LEU A 26 -22.59 -11.54 -2.94
CA LEU A 26 -22.71 -11.24 -1.51
C LEU A 26 -21.35 -11.23 -0.77
N ILE A 27 -20.38 -12.01 -1.23
CA ILE A 27 -19.12 -12.21 -0.52
C ILE A 27 -17.93 -11.74 -1.34
N PHE A 28 -17.75 -12.24 -2.57
CA PHE A 28 -16.55 -11.97 -3.37
C PHE A 28 -16.48 -10.53 -3.88
N GLN A 29 -17.57 -9.94 -4.35
CA GLN A 29 -17.56 -8.55 -4.83
C GLN A 29 -17.22 -7.56 -3.71
N PRO A 30 -17.86 -7.59 -2.54
CA PRO A 30 -17.46 -6.72 -1.43
C PRO A 30 -16.02 -6.94 -0.98
N MET A 31 -15.51 -8.19 -0.99
CA MET A 31 -14.13 -8.48 -0.66
C MET A 31 -13.16 -7.92 -1.71
N GLN A 32 -13.48 -8.03 -3.00
CA GLN A 32 -12.66 -7.47 -4.08
C GLN A 32 -12.62 -5.95 -4.00
N GLU A 33 -13.72 -5.30 -3.75
CA GLU A 33 -13.79 -3.84 -3.57
C GLU A 33 -12.98 -3.39 -2.38
N LYS A 34 -13.06 -4.11 -1.26
CA LYS A 34 -12.25 -3.85 -0.07
C LYS A 34 -10.77 -4.01 -0.36
N ASN A 35 -10.37 -5.09 -1.05
CA ASN A 35 -8.99 -5.36 -1.39
C ASN A 35 -8.43 -4.29 -2.33
N LYS A 36 -9.22 -3.84 -3.30
CA LYS A 36 -8.85 -2.75 -4.19
C LYS A 36 -8.66 -1.45 -3.42
N TYR A 37 -9.58 -1.13 -2.53
CA TYR A 37 -9.48 0.07 -1.69
C TYR A 37 -8.21 0.03 -0.84
N ILE A 38 -7.92 -1.09 -0.20
CA ILE A 38 -6.71 -1.26 0.62
C ILE A 38 -5.45 -1.10 -0.25
N PHE A 39 -5.43 -1.72 -1.42
CA PHE A 39 -4.31 -1.60 -2.36
C PHE A 39 -4.09 -0.15 -2.78
N ASP A 40 -5.14 0.56 -3.17
CA ASP A 40 -5.06 1.96 -3.59
C ASP A 40 -4.57 2.86 -2.45
N GLU A 41 -5.05 2.64 -1.22
CA GLU A 41 -4.60 3.38 -0.03
C GLU A 41 -3.14 3.07 0.31
N LYS A 42 -2.73 1.80 0.26
CA LYS A 42 -1.33 1.42 0.44
C LYS A 42 -0.44 2.10 -0.59
N LYS A 43 -0.83 2.05 -1.85
CA LYS A 43 -0.08 2.68 -2.94
C LYS A 43 0.11 4.17 -2.68
N ARG A 44 -0.97 4.88 -2.34
CA ARG A 44 -0.94 6.31 -2.04
C ARG A 44 -0.01 6.64 -0.87
N VAL A 45 -0.17 5.93 0.25
CA VAL A 45 0.63 6.16 1.46
C VAL A 45 2.09 5.79 1.22
N TYR A 46 2.35 4.65 0.57
CA TYR A 46 3.71 4.16 0.34
C TYR A 46 4.48 5.04 -0.64
N GLU A 47 3.82 5.54 -1.69
CA GLU A 47 4.43 6.52 -2.59
C GLU A 47 4.83 7.79 -1.85
N SER A 48 3.98 8.29 -0.96
CA SER A 48 4.31 9.48 -0.16
C SER A 48 5.47 9.22 0.81
N ILE A 49 5.54 8.05 1.42
CA ILE A 49 6.67 7.64 2.27
C ILE A 49 7.97 7.68 1.46
N ILE A 50 7.97 7.14 0.25
CA ILE A 50 9.14 7.14 -0.62
C ILE A 50 9.57 8.58 -0.94
N VAL A 51 8.64 9.45 -1.29
CA VAL A 51 8.94 10.86 -1.60
C VAL A 51 9.56 11.56 -0.40
N PHE A 52 8.97 11.43 0.78
CA PHE A 52 9.50 12.07 1.99
C PHE A 52 10.86 11.48 2.39
N ALA A 53 11.05 10.17 2.24
CA ALA A 53 12.33 9.55 2.50
C ALA A 53 13.42 10.07 1.56
N GLN A 54 13.09 10.28 0.27
CA GLN A 54 14.01 10.89 -0.70
C GLN A 54 14.35 12.33 -0.33
N ILE A 55 13.40 13.11 0.17
CA ILE A 55 13.65 14.47 0.66
C ILE A 55 14.61 14.45 1.86
N VAL A 56 14.46 13.46 2.76
CA VAL A 56 15.38 13.33 3.90
C VAL A 56 16.80 13.02 3.44
N LEU A 57 16.98 12.12 2.47
CA LEU A 57 18.30 11.70 1.99
C LEU A 57 18.92 12.71 1.00
N PHE A 58 18.12 13.24 0.11
CA PHE A 58 18.57 14.04 -1.04
C PHE A 58 17.69 15.29 -1.19
N PRO A 59 17.71 16.23 -0.21
CA PRO A 59 16.79 17.37 -0.25
C PRO A 59 17.01 18.31 -1.42
N GLU A 60 18.26 18.46 -1.87
CA GLU A 60 18.57 19.33 -3.00
C GLU A 60 18.07 18.73 -4.32
N GLU A 61 18.39 17.47 -4.57
CA GLU A 61 17.96 16.75 -5.77
C GLU A 61 16.42 16.61 -5.80
N ALA A 62 15.80 16.42 -4.65
CA ALA A 62 14.36 16.27 -4.54
C ALA A 62 13.61 17.53 -5.00
N LYS A 63 14.20 18.73 -4.85
CA LYS A 63 13.57 19.99 -5.32
C LYS A 63 13.23 19.98 -6.80
N PHE A 64 13.98 19.23 -7.58
CA PHE A 64 13.84 19.16 -9.03
C PHE A 64 13.15 17.89 -9.50
N SER A 65 12.67 17.05 -8.58
CA SER A 65 12.02 15.78 -8.89
C SER A 65 10.54 15.97 -9.16
N LEU A 66 9.97 15.10 -10.01
CA LEU A 66 8.55 15.11 -10.33
C LEU A 66 7.70 14.83 -9.09
N GLY A 67 6.61 15.59 -8.95
CA GLY A 67 5.62 15.37 -7.91
C GLY A 67 5.88 16.04 -6.58
N VAL A 68 7.02 16.70 -6.40
CA VAL A 68 7.34 17.43 -5.16
C VAL A 68 6.84 18.86 -5.11
N ASP A 69 6.38 19.42 -6.21
CA ASP A 69 5.88 20.80 -6.28
C ASP A 69 4.77 21.10 -5.27
N ARG A 70 3.94 20.08 -4.99
CA ARG A 70 2.84 20.21 -4.04
C ARG A 70 3.29 20.36 -2.58
N TYR A 71 4.57 20.19 -2.28
CA TYR A 71 5.10 20.25 -0.92
C TYR A 71 5.86 21.54 -0.62
N ASN A 72 5.90 22.49 -1.57
CA ASN A 72 6.55 23.81 -1.43
C ASN A 72 8.03 23.73 -1.04
N ILE A 73 8.70 22.64 -1.38
CA ILE A 73 10.09 22.41 -0.95
C ILE A 73 11.08 23.38 -1.60
N GLN A 74 10.72 24.01 -2.73
CA GLN A 74 11.56 24.97 -3.41
C GLN A 74 11.73 26.29 -2.64
N GLU A 75 10.76 26.62 -1.78
CA GLU A 75 10.74 27.86 -1.00
C GLU A 75 11.46 27.74 0.34
N LEU A 76 11.78 26.50 0.76
CA LEU A 76 12.33 26.22 2.07
C LEU A 76 13.81 25.82 1.98
N SER A 77 14.54 25.98 3.07
CA SER A 77 15.91 25.48 3.18
C SER A 77 15.94 23.95 3.21
N ASP A 78 17.11 23.37 2.92
CA ASP A 78 17.28 21.91 2.96
C ASP A 78 17.01 21.34 4.37
N ASN A 79 17.43 22.05 5.42
CA ASN A 79 17.19 21.62 6.80
C ASN A 79 15.69 21.66 7.15
N GLU A 80 14.97 22.68 6.70
CA GLU A 80 13.52 22.77 6.89
C GLU A 80 12.81 21.67 6.12
N ASN A 81 13.21 21.39 4.88
CA ASN A 81 12.66 20.32 4.08
C ASN A 81 12.88 18.95 4.73
N ARG A 82 14.08 18.68 5.27
CA ARG A 82 14.34 17.45 6.00
C ARG A 82 13.47 17.32 7.23
N LYS A 83 13.37 18.38 8.02
CA LYS A 83 12.55 18.39 9.24
C LYS A 83 11.10 18.10 8.92
N ASN A 84 10.55 18.77 7.91
CA ASN A 84 9.17 18.58 7.49
C ASN A 84 8.95 17.15 6.95
N ALA A 85 9.90 16.63 6.17
CA ALA A 85 9.82 15.27 5.64
C ALA A 85 9.85 14.23 6.76
N VAL A 86 10.73 14.39 7.76
CA VAL A 86 10.77 13.50 8.93
C VAL A 86 9.45 13.55 9.69
N ASN A 87 8.87 14.72 9.88
CA ASN A 87 7.57 14.85 10.55
C ASN A 87 6.47 14.14 9.76
N ASN A 88 6.47 14.27 8.43
CA ASN A 88 5.51 13.57 7.57
C ASN A 88 5.69 12.04 7.63
N LEU A 89 6.92 11.55 7.71
CA LEU A 89 7.19 10.12 7.90
C LEU A 89 6.66 9.63 9.24
N LYS A 90 6.86 10.39 10.31
CA LYS A 90 6.30 10.06 11.62
C LYS A 90 4.78 10.01 11.59
N MET A 91 4.15 10.94 10.88
CA MET A 91 2.69 10.96 10.72
C MET A 91 2.17 9.81 9.85
N ALA A 92 2.99 9.22 9.01
CA ALA A 92 2.62 8.05 8.21
C ALA A 92 2.55 6.76 9.03
N ILE A 93 3.25 6.68 10.17
CA ILE A 93 3.29 5.45 10.99
C ILE A 93 1.89 4.95 11.37
N PRO A 94 1.00 5.75 11.97
CA PRO A 94 -0.34 5.27 12.30
C PRO A 94 -1.16 4.91 11.07
N LYS A 95 -0.95 5.57 9.94
CA LYS A 95 -1.62 5.22 8.69
C LYS A 95 -1.19 3.83 8.19
N VAL A 96 0.11 3.54 8.25
CA VAL A 96 0.63 2.21 7.88
C VAL A 96 0.07 1.14 8.81
N ARG A 97 0.01 1.39 10.12
CA ARG A 97 -0.59 0.45 11.07
C ARG A 97 -2.06 0.17 10.76
N LEU A 98 -2.77 1.15 10.24
CA LEU A 98 -4.18 0.99 9.89
C LEU A 98 -4.40 0.12 8.65
N ILE A 99 -3.54 0.25 7.63
CA ILE A 99 -3.74 -0.38 6.33
C ILE A 99 -2.89 -1.64 6.10
N SER A 100 -1.86 -1.87 6.91
CA SER A 100 -0.96 -3.02 6.76
C SER A 100 -1.01 -3.91 8.00
N LYS A 101 -0.94 -5.22 7.76
CA LYS A 101 -0.79 -6.22 8.81
C LYS A 101 0.69 -6.54 9.10
N ASP A 102 1.61 -5.92 8.37
CA ASP A 102 3.04 -6.19 8.46
C ASP A 102 3.67 -5.31 9.54
N ASN A 103 3.86 -5.86 10.73
CA ASN A 103 4.49 -5.15 11.85
C ASN A 103 5.97 -4.82 11.56
N VAL A 104 6.64 -5.62 10.76
CA VAL A 104 8.05 -5.40 10.39
C VAL A 104 8.17 -4.15 9.53
N LEU A 105 7.18 -3.86 8.70
CA LEU A 105 7.15 -2.64 7.88
C LEU A 105 7.23 -1.38 8.75
N VAL A 106 6.45 -1.33 9.82
CA VAL A 106 6.48 -0.20 10.77
C VAL A 106 7.86 -0.09 11.43
N GLU A 107 8.45 -1.21 11.84
CA GLU A 107 9.81 -1.23 12.40
C GLU A 107 10.85 -0.68 11.43
N GLU A 108 10.77 -1.08 10.15
CA GLU A 108 11.68 -0.59 9.12
C GLU A 108 11.52 0.91 8.85
N LEU A 109 10.28 1.40 8.89
CA LEU A 109 10.01 2.83 8.77
C LEU A 109 10.59 3.61 9.95
N GLU A 110 10.41 3.12 11.17
CA GLU A 110 10.97 3.73 12.37
C GLU A 110 12.49 3.74 12.35
N LYS A 111 13.11 2.65 11.89
CA LYS A 111 14.57 2.57 11.73
C LYS A 111 15.08 3.61 10.73
N PHE A 112 14.37 3.78 9.61
CA PHE A 112 14.74 4.79 8.62
C PHE A 112 14.67 6.20 9.22
N ILE A 113 13.64 6.51 9.99
CA ILE A 113 13.49 7.81 10.65
C ILE A 113 14.66 8.08 11.61
N GLN A 114 15.16 7.04 12.29
CA GLN A 114 16.30 7.15 13.19
C GLN A 114 17.64 7.24 12.47
N GLN A 115 17.88 6.35 11.52
CA GLN A 115 19.19 6.19 10.86
C GLN A 115 19.39 7.18 9.71
N LYS A 116 18.34 7.45 8.93
CA LYS A 116 18.36 8.39 7.79
C LYS A 116 19.49 8.09 6.79
N ASP A 117 19.69 6.81 6.45
CA ASP A 117 20.71 6.40 5.50
C ASP A 117 20.10 5.65 4.30
N GLU A 118 20.85 5.60 3.21
CA GLU A 118 20.42 5.01 1.95
C GLU A 118 20.22 3.49 2.06
N LYS A 119 21.05 2.82 2.86
CA LYS A 119 20.92 1.38 3.08
C LYS A 119 19.57 1.06 3.72
N GLN A 120 19.19 1.79 4.75
CA GLN A 120 17.90 1.60 5.42
C GLN A 120 16.73 2.00 4.51
N PHE A 121 16.91 3.02 3.67
CA PHE A 121 15.94 3.39 2.66
C PHE A 121 15.64 2.23 1.71
N ASN A 122 16.68 1.57 1.21
CA ASN A 122 16.51 0.43 0.30
C ASN A 122 15.79 -0.74 0.97
N ILE A 123 16.08 -1.00 2.24
CA ILE A 123 15.39 -2.02 3.04
C ILE A 123 13.90 -1.65 3.17
N LEU A 124 13.61 -0.41 3.49
CA LEU A 124 12.24 0.09 3.63
C LEU A 124 11.46 -0.04 2.32
N VAL A 125 12.02 0.38 1.20
CA VAL A 125 11.38 0.28 -0.12
C VAL A 125 11.07 -1.18 -0.47
N ALA A 126 12.01 -2.09 -0.23
CA ALA A 126 11.79 -3.53 -0.46
C ALA A 126 10.62 -4.05 0.38
N ARG A 127 10.51 -3.61 1.63
CA ARG A 127 9.42 -4.03 2.52
C ARG A 127 8.08 -3.43 2.11
N LEU A 128 8.06 -2.16 1.71
CA LEU A 128 6.86 -1.50 1.15
C LEU A 128 6.34 -2.24 -0.08
N ARG A 129 7.24 -2.59 -0.99
CA ARG A 129 6.90 -3.33 -2.20
C ARG A 129 6.30 -4.69 -1.87
N LYS A 130 6.93 -5.42 -0.96
CA LYS A 130 6.45 -6.75 -0.53
C LYS A 130 5.05 -6.67 0.06
N ASP A 131 4.78 -5.68 0.89
CA ASP A 131 3.48 -5.50 1.51
C ASP A 131 2.41 -5.04 0.51
N LEU A 132 2.77 -4.18 -0.43
CA LEU A 132 1.85 -3.66 -1.44
C LEU A 132 1.27 -4.77 -2.33
N TYR A 133 2.12 -5.72 -2.72
CA TYR A 133 1.74 -6.81 -3.64
C TYR A 133 1.39 -8.12 -2.93
N ARG A 134 1.14 -8.07 -1.67
CA ARG A 134 0.80 -9.22 -0.85
C ARG A 134 -0.61 -9.79 -1.07
#